data_e131d942b7b902416a8aaf998bfc36fc
#
_entry.id   e131d942b7b902416a8aaf998bfc36fc
#
_cell.length_a   1.000
_cell.length_b   1.000
_cell.length_c   1.000
_cell.angle_alpha   90.00
_cell.angle_beta   90.00
_cell.angle_gamma   90.00
#
_symmetry.space_group_name_H-M   'P 1'
#
loop_
_entity.id
_entity.type
_entity.pdbx_description
1 polymer ?
#
loop_
_entity_poly.entity_id
_entity_poly.type
_entity_poly.pdbx_seq_one_letter_code
_entity_poly.pdbx_strand_id
1 'polypeptide(L)'
;MIQITEAAQSHFRKLIEREAIPGLGVRLSALHPGTKRADVRLEFAEPDELSGDEWVIDCAGFTLWLDAPSAPYLEGAQIDYETLPTGGQLQIRAPRIKGMAPGPDAPLAERVQWVIDNDINPQ
;
A
#
# COMPACT_ATOMS: atom_id res chain seq x y z
N MET A 1 -8.95 5.14 -3.81
CA MET A 1 -9.27 3.80 -3.32
C MET A 1 -8.16 2.82 -3.69
N ILE A 2 -7.88 1.88 -2.81
CA ILE A 2 -6.85 0.88 -3.04
C ILE A 2 -7.44 -0.27 -3.85
N GLN A 3 -6.69 -0.76 -4.83
CA GLN A 3 -7.09 -1.88 -5.65
C GLN A 3 -6.20 -3.08 -5.35
N ILE A 4 -6.82 -4.21 -5.10
CA ILE A 4 -6.12 -5.46 -4.82
C ILE A 4 -6.61 -6.48 -5.83
N THR A 5 -5.71 -6.98 -6.67
CA THR A 5 -6.11 -7.94 -7.69
C THR A 5 -6.56 -9.25 -7.05
N GLU A 6 -7.33 -10.03 -7.79
CA GLU A 6 -7.77 -11.33 -7.32
C GLU A 6 -6.59 -12.25 -7.01
N ALA A 7 -5.54 -12.16 -7.81
CA ALA A 7 -4.32 -12.95 -7.59
C ALA A 7 -3.68 -12.59 -6.24
N ALA A 8 -3.59 -11.30 -5.91
CA ALA A 8 -3.05 -10.85 -4.64
C ALA A 8 -3.94 -11.27 -3.48
N GLN A 9 -5.26 -11.14 -3.63
CA GLN A 9 -6.18 -11.56 -2.58
C GLN A 9 -6.07 -13.05 -2.30
N SER A 10 -5.99 -13.86 -3.37
CA SER A 10 -5.83 -15.29 -3.22
C SER A 10 -4.52 -15.65 -2.51
N HIS A 11 -3.46 -14.96 -2.84
CA HIS A 11 -2.15 -15.15 -2.21
C HIS A 11 -2.22 -14.86 -0.72
N PHE A 12 -2.81 -13.74 -0.33
CA PHE A 12 -2.95 -13.39 1.08
C PHE A 12 -3.83 -14.38 1.83
N ARG A 13 -4.92 -14.83 1.22
CA ARG A 13 -5.78 -15.83 1.86
C ARG A 13 -5.02 -17.12 2.18
N LYS A 14 -4.21 -17.59 1.23
CA LYS A 14 -3.44 -18.81 1.42
C LYS A 14 -2.45 -18.66 2.56
N LEU A 15 -1.79 -17.51 2.66
CA LEU A 15 -0.84 -17.26 3.74
C LEU A 15 -1.54 -17.18 5.09
N ILE A 16 -2.69 -16.53 5.14
CA ILE A 16 -3.45 -16.38 6.37
C ILE A 16 -3.98 -17.73 6.84
N GLU A 17 -4.49 -18.55 5.92
CA GLU A 17 -4.96 -19.89 6.25
C GLU A 17 -3.82 -20.77 6.78
N ARG A 18 -2.63 -20.61 6.25
CA ARG A 18 -1.46 -21.35 6.69
C ARG A 18 -1.09 -21.03 8.14
N GLU A 19 -1.24 -19.77 8.52
CA GLU A 19 -0.93 -19.34 9.89
C GLU A 19 -1.97 -19.81 10.89
N ALA A 20 -3.20 -20.06 10.46
CA ALA A 20 -4.28 -20.56 11.30
C ALA A 20 -4.54 -19.69 12.54
N ILE A 21 -4.35 -18.38 12.43
CA ILE A 21 -4.57 -17.44 13.52
C ILE A 21 -5.91 -16.76 13.29
N PRO A 22 -6.89 -16.90 14.22
CA PRO A 22 -8.20 -16.27 14.05
C PRO A 22 -8.08 -14.75 13.94
N GLY A 23 -8.78 -14.17 12.96
CA GLY A 23 -8.82 -12.73 12.78
C GLY A 23 -7.59 -12.12 12.13
N LEU A 24 -6.62 -12.94 11.73
CA LEU A 24 -5.41 -12.42 11.09
C LEU A 24 -5.77 -11.71 9.79
N GLY A 25 -5.19 -10.54 9.59
CA GLY A 25 -5.38 -9.74 8.38
C GLY A 25 -4.07 -9.12 7.93
N VAL A 26 -4.18 -8.21 6.96
CA VAL A 26 -3.02 -7.55 6.37
C VAL A 26 -3.08 -6.07 6.70
N ARG A 27 -1.96 -5.52 7.14
CA ARG A 27 -1.84 -4.10 7.48
C ARG A 27 -0.85 -3.44 6.54
N LEU A 28 -1.27 -2.33 5.94
CA LEU A 28 -0.43 -1.51 5.09
C LEU A 28 -0.10 -0.21 5.79
N SER A 29 1.16 0.18 5.71
CA SER A 29 1.63 1.45 6.25
C SER A 29 2.56 2.11 5.24
N ALA A 30 2.59 3.44 5.25
CA ALA A 30 3.55 4.19 4.46
C ALA A 30 4.76 4.49 5.32
N LEU A 31 5.94 4.14 4.83
CA LEU A 31 7.20 4.45 5.49
C LEU A 31 7.78 5.70 4.85
N HIS A 32 8.17 6.66 5.68
CA HIS A 32 8.73 7.93 5.20
C HIS A 32 7.89 8.58 4.11
N PRO A 33 6.55 8.67 4.30
CA PRO A 33 5.69 9.19 3.23
C PRO A 33 6.02 10.63 2.91
N GLY A 34 5.84 11.00 1.64
CA GLY A 34 6.13 12.35 1.19
C GLY A 34 7.60 12.64 0.95
N THR A 35 8.46 11.63 1.01
CA THR A 35 9.89 11.79 0.79
C THR A 35 10.37 10.85 -0.30
N LYS A 36 11.62 11.04 -0.72
CA LYS A 36 12.23 10.15 -1.72
C LYS A 36 12.47 8.74 -1.20
N ARG A 37 12.47 8.57 0.12
CA ARG A 37 12.63 7.26 0.76
C ARG A 37 11.30 6.56 0.99
N ALA A 38 10.22 7.12 0.49
CA ALA A 38 8.89 6.57 0.74
C ALA A 38 8.78 5.14 0.22
N ASP A 39 8.16 4.29 1.03
CA ASP A 39 7.96 2.90 0.69
C ASP A 39 6.68 2.41 1.37
N VAL A 40 6.22 1.25 0.95
CA VAL A 40 5.04 0.62 1.55
C VAL A 40 5.49 -0.54 2.40
N ARG A 41 4.97 -0.58 3.62
CA ARG A 41 5.20 -1.70 4.52
C ARG A 41 3.94 -2.54 4.58
N LEU A 42 4.08 -3.84 4.33
CA LEU A 42 3.00 -4.79 4.41
C LEU A 42 3.34 -5.82 5.47
N GLU A 43 2.42 -6.06 6.39
CA GLU A 43 2.63 -7.05 7.43
C GLU A 43 1.31 -7.71 7.80
N PHE A 44 1.37 -8.91 8.34
CA PHE A 44 0.19 -9.55 8.91
C PHE A 44 0.01 -9.01 10.32
N ALA A 45 -1.25 -8.82 10.71
CA ALA A 45 -1.58 -8.29 12.03
C ALA A 45 -2.82 -8.96 12.58
N GLU A 46 -2.87 -9.08 13.89
CA GLU A 46 -4.07 -9.53 14.59
C GLU A 46 -4.87 -8.32 15.05
N PRO A 47 -6.19 -8.45 15.24
CA PRO A 47 -7.01 -7.31 15.62
C PRO A 47 -6.55 -6.58 16.89
N ASP A 48 -5.96 -7.30 17.83
CA ASP A 48 -5.51 -6.68 19.09
C ASP A 48 -4.19 -5.92 18.93
N GLU A 49 -3.53 -6.03 17.78
CA GLU A 49 -2.32 -5.26 17.49
C GLU A 49 -2.63 -3.90 16.85
N LEU A 50 -3.89 -3.63 16.56
CA LEU A 50 -4.30 -2.41 15.89
C LEU A 50 -4.50 -1.27 16.89
N SER A 51 -4.31 -0.03 16.40
CA SER A 51 -4.49 1.17 17.22
C SER A 51 -5.96 1.52 17.44
N GLY A 52 -6.84 1.04 16.56
CA GLY A 52 -8.27 1.34 16.63
C GLY A 52 -8.74 2.40 15.65
N ASP A 53 -7.81 3.12 15.03
CA ASP A 53 -8.13 4.16 14.05
C ASP A 53 -7.79 3.78 12.62
N GLU A 54 -7.45 2.52 12.38
CA GLU A 54 -7.15 2.04 11.04
C GLU A 54 -8.39 2.08 10.15
N TRP A 55 -8.15 2.35 8.89
CA TRP A 55 -9.19 2.20 7.88
C TRP A 55 -9.34 0.72 7.54
N VAL A 56 -10.57 0.25 7.47
CA VAL A 56 -10.88 -1.16 7.26
C VAL A 56 -11.35 -1.36 5.83
N ILE A 57 -10.71 -2.28 5.12
CA ILE A 57 -11.11 -2.65 3.77
C ILE A 57 -11.39 -4.15 3.79
N ASP A 58 -12.63 -4.51 3.51
CA ASP A 58 -13.01 -5.91 3.45
C ASP A 58 -12.59 -6.50 2.11
N CYS A 59 -11.81 -7.56 2.17
CA CYS A 59 -11.36 -8.28 1.00
C CYS A 59 -11.97 -9.69 1.01
N ALA A 60 -11.83 -10.38 -0.11
CA ALA A 60 -12.37 -11.73 -0.21
C ALA A 60 -11.59 -12.69 0.69
N GLY A 61 -12.16 -13.00 1.85
CA GLY A 61 -11.59 -13.96 2.79
C GLY A 61 -10.62 -13.40 3.80
N PHE A 62 -10.39 -12.08 3.82
CA PHE A 62 -9.54 -11.45 4.82
C PHE A 62 -9.84 -9.95 4.93
N THR A 63 -9.24 -9.29 5.90
CA THR A 63 -9.38 -7.86 6.09
C THR A 63 -8.05 -7.16 5.87
N LEU A 64 -8.10 -6.02 5.18
CA LEU A 64 -6.95 -5.15 4.99
C LEU A 64 -7.12 -3.91 5.85
N TRP A 65 -6.09 -3.55 6.59
CA TRP A 65 -6.11 -2.34 7.42
C TRP A 65 -5.10 -1.34 6.89
N LEU A 66 -5.50 -0.07 6.88
CA LEU A 66 -4.60 1.03 6.57
C LEU A 66 -4.39 1.85 7.82
N ASP A 67 -3.13 2.01 8.18
CA ASP A 67 -2.73 2.92 9.23
C ASP A 67 -3.26 4.33 8.92
N ALA A 68 -3.95 4.97 9.87
CA ALA A 68 -4.63 6.23 9.59
C ALA A 68 -3.72 7.32 9.01
N PRO A 69 -2.52 7.57 9.56
CA PRO A 69 -1.62 8.56 8.96
C PRO A 69 -1.14 8.20 7.57
N SER A 70 -1.18 6.92 7.22
CA SER A 70 -0.72 6.45 5.92
C SER A 70 -1.79 6.50 4.84
N ALA A 71 -3.06 6.54 5.23
CA ALA A 71 -4.17 6.42 4.29
C ALA A 71 -4.11 7.42 3.11
N PRO A 72 -3.84 8.73 3.33
CA PRO A 72 -3.77 9.66 2.21
C PRO A 72 -2.67 9.32 1.21
N TYR A 73 -1.56 8.78 1.68
CA TYR A 73 -0.42 8.44 0.81
C TYR A 73 -0.62 7.12 0.08
N LEU A 74 -1.55 6.31 0.54
CA LEU A 74 -1.85 5.02 -0.09
C LEU A 74 -3.08 5.08 -0.99
N GLU A 75 -3.68 6.26 -1.15
CA GLU A 75 -4.82 6.42 -2.06
C GLU A 75 -4.39 6.11 -3.49
N GLY A 76 -5.16 5.29 -4.16
CA GLY A 76 -4.85 4.87 -5.52
C GLY A 76 -3.81 3.76 -5.61
N ALA A 77 -3.39 3.21 -4.48
CA ALA A 77 -2.43 2.12 -4.50
C ALA A 77 -3.01 0.88 -5.16
N GLN A 78 -2.14 0.12 -5.81
CA GLN A 78 -2.49 -1.12 -6.48
C GLN A 78 -1.59 -2.24 -5.97
N ILE A 79 -2.20 -3.35 -5.59
CA ILE A 79 -1.47 -4.52 -5.09
C ILE A 79 -1.78 -5.70 -6.01
N ASP A 80 -0.74 -6.31 -6.54
CA ASP A 80 -0.86 -7.45 -7.44
C ASP A 80 0.12 -8.54 -7.03
N TYR A 81 -0.13 -9.74 -7.50
CA TYR A 81 0.76 -10.86 -7.27
C TYR A 81 1.01 -11.56 -8.61
N GLU A 82 2.27 -11.69 -8.97
CA GLU A 82 2.67 -12.28 -10.24
C GLU A 82 3.39 -13.58 -9.99
N THR A 83 3.00 -14.63 -10.70
CA THR A 83 3.66 -15.93 -10.61
C THR A 83 4.74 -16.01 -11.70
N LEU A 84 5.97 -16.20 -11.27
CA LEU A 84 7.13 -16.29 -12.13
C LEU A 84 7.70 -17.71 -12.08
N PRO A 85 8.49 -18.13 -13.07
CA PRO A 85 9.14 -19.45 -13.01
C PRO A 85 10.03 -19.62 -11.78
N THR A 86 10.56 -18.52 -11.24
CA THR A 86 11.42 -18.54 -10.07
C THR A 86 10.62 -18.41 -8.77
N GLY A 87 9.30 -18.30 -8.84
CA GLY A 87 8.44 -18.12 -7.67
C GLY A 87 7.50 -16.95 -7.85
N GLY A 88 6.71 -16.66 -6.82
CA GLY A 88 5.78 -15.55 -6.87
C GLY A 88 6.40 -14.24 -6.42
N GLN A 89 5.86 -13.14 -6.92
CA GLN A 89 6.33 -11.81 -6.57
C GLN A 89 5.14 -10.90 -6.32
N LEU A 90 5.14 -10.25 -5.16
CA LEU A 90 4.14 -9.26 -4.82
C LEU A 90 4.56 -7.92 -5.39
N GLN A 91 3.65 -7.24 -6.08
CA GLN A 91 3.90 -5.94 -6.68
C GLN A 91 2.96 -4.92 -6.06
N ILE A 92 3.52 -3.85 -5.51
CA ILE A 92 2.75 -2.79 -4.90
C ILE A 92 3.12 -1.47 -5.58
N ARG A 93 2.10 -0.79 -6.08
CA ARG A 93 2.24 0.55 -6.66
C ARG A 93 1.49 1.53 -5.78
N ALA A 94 2.16 2.56 -5.34
CA ALA A 94 1.56 3.59 -4.51
C ALA A 94 1.91 4.96 -5.11
N PRO A 95 1.10 5.45 -6.07
CA PRO A 95 1.47 6.66 -6.81
C PRO A 95 1.57 7.92 -5.95
N ARG A 96 0.92 7.94 -4.79
CA ARG A 96 0.96 9.11 -3.91
C ARG A 96 1.89 8.97 -2.72
N ILE A 97 2.67 7.90 -2.66
CA ILE A 97 3.48 7.62 -1.47
C ILE A 97 4.56 8.67 -1.25
N LYS A 98 5.08 9.28 -2.29
CA LYS A 98 6.09 10.34 -2.19
C LYS A 98 5.49 11.73 -2.01
N GLY A 99 4.18 11.81 -1.87
CA GLY A 99 3.47 13.06 -1.73
C GLY A 99 2.45 13.22 -2.85
N MET A 100 1.59 14.21 -2.72
CA MET A 100 0.57 14.47 -3.73
C MET A 100 1.11 15.41 -4.78
N ALA A 101 0.67 15.21 -6.03
CA ALA A 101 1.01 16.14 -7.09
C ALA A 101 0.49 17.53 -6.74
N PRO A 102 1.26 18.59 -7.01
CA PRO A 102 0.79 19.95 -6.77
C PRO A 102 -0.50 20.22 -7.54
N GLY A 103 -1.42 20.97 -6.93
CA GLY A 103 -2.66 21.34 -7.56
C GLY A 103 -2.45 22.36 -8.68
N PRO A 104 -3.54 22.66 -9.44
CA PRO A 104 -3.43 23.63 -10.53
C PRO A 104 -2.97 25.02 -10.08
N ASP A 105 -3.21 25.37 -8.82
CA ASP A 105 -2.82 26.66 -8.27
C ASP A 105 -1.42 26.70 -7.70
N ALA A 106 -0.72 25.56 -7.70
CA ALA A 106 0.62 25.49 -7.16
C ALA A 106 1.60 26.28 -8.04
N PRO A 107 2.64 26.88 -7.45
CA PRO A 107 3.67 27.56 -8.23
C PRO A 107 4.32 26.61 -9.23
N LEU A 108 4.69 27.16 -10.39
CA LEU A 108 5.30 26.34 -11.44
C LEU A 108 6.56 25.63 -10.96
N ALA A 109 7.40 26.32 -10.18
CA ALA A 109 8.63 25.73 -9.66
C ALA A 109 8.35 24.49 -8.81
N GLU A 110 7.31 24.54 -7.99
CA GLU A 110 6.91 23.42 -7.16
C GLU A 110 6.43 22.25 -7.99
N ARG A 111 5.65 22.54 -9.03
CA ARG A 111 5.13 21.50 -9.93
C ARG A 111 6.28 20.83 -10.70
N VAL A 112 7.22 21.62 -11.17
CA VAL A 112 8.38 21.07 -11.88
C VAL A 112 9.23 20.23 -10.95
N GLN A 113 9.43 20.68 -9.71
CA GLN A 113 10.19 19.92 -8.73
C GLN A 113 9.52 18.58 -8.43
N TRP A 114 8.21 18.56 -8.31
CA TRP A 114 7.48 17.33 -8.07
C TRP A 114 7.71 16.34 -9.20
N VAL A 115 7.61 16.79 -10.45
CA VAL A 115 7.81 15.94 -11.62
C VAL A 115 9.24 15.38 -11.63
N ILE A 116 10.24 16.20 -11.37
CA ILE A 116 11.62 15.76 -11.32
C ILE A 116 11.81 14.66 -10.28
N ASP A 117 11.28 14.86 -9.08
CA ASP A 117 11.45 13.92 -7.99
C ASP A 117 10.75 12.58 -8.25
N ASN A 118 9.66 12.60 -8.99
CA ASN A 118 8.87 11.38 -9.19
C ASN A 118 9.16 10.69 -10.52
N ASP A 119 9.69 11.40 -11.53
CA ASP A 119 9.97 10.81 -12.83
C ASP A 119 11.44 10.39 -12.99
N ILE A 120 12.37 11.19 -12.45
CA ILE A 120 13.80 10.93 -12.61
C ILE A 120 14.25 9.83 -11.66
N ASN A 121 13.52 9.62 -10.61
CA ASN A 121 13.85 8.66 -9.57
C ASN A 121 12.86 7.52 -9.57
N PRO A 122 12.77 6.75 -10.64
CA PRO A 122 11.81 5.65 -10.74
C PRO A 122 12.16 4.57 -9.74
N GLN A 123 11.17 3.93 -9.24
CA GLN A 123 11.36 2.83 -8.30
C GLN A 123 10.83 1.53 -8.84
#